data_c5c3678475fc665497d6b97bc685e6ea
#
_entry.id   c5c3678475fc665497d6b97bc685e6ea
#
_cell.length_a   1.000
_cell.length_b   1.000
_cell.length_c   1.000
_cell.angle_alpha   90.00
_cell.angle_beta   90.00
_cell.angle_gamma   90.00
#
_symmetry.space_group_name_H-M   'P 1'
#
loop_
_entity.id
_entity.type
_entity.pdbx_description
1 polymer ?
#
loop_
_entity_poly.entity_id
_entity_poly.type
_entity_poly.pdbx_seq_one_letter_code
_entity_poly.pdbx_strand_id
1 'polypeptide(L)'
;MATISTTAVEDCVTAVSATFATVFDQIESWCEAIEALVATEEGAVTAAQIDELTETLVVPGLSLDDALIIGAGYVATPGFLVDAEWHLAWWLGHSNTFGIGSADPSIRRLEAEEDPTSDSFRDYTTLEWWRVPAATLARHITGPYVDYLCTDDYTLTLTMPATHEGSMIGVVGADLYVNDIERTLLPHVRAIGRPATVINSSRRVVVSTDPHRATGSILRADAEGEVVACGATSLLLVLG
;
A
#
# COMPACT_ATOMS: atom_id res chain seq x y z
N MET A 1 -32.17 -14.38 -18.86
CA MET A 1 -31.22 -13.26 -18.66
C MET A 1 -31.53 -12.68 -17.29
N ALA A 2 -30.64 -12.85 -16.32
CA ALA A 2 -30.81 -12.21 -15.02
C ALA A 2 -30.60 -10.72 -15.20
N THR A 3 -31.56 -9.90 -14.77
CA THR A 3 -31.43 -8.45 -14.76
C THR A 3 -30.26 -8.11 -13.84
N ILE A 4 -29.22 -7.51 -14.39
CA ILE A 4 -28.07 -7.05 -13.60
C ILE A 4 -28.60 -6.04 -12.60
N SER A 5 -28.39 -6.30 -11.31
CA SER A 5 -28.70 -5.30 -10.29
C SER A 5 -27.62 -4.22 -10.38
N THR A 6 -27.89 -3.10 -11.03
CA THR A 6 -27.04 -1.91 -11.07
C THR A 6 -26.62 -1.53 -9.65
N THR A 7 -27.49 -1.71 -8.67
CA THR A 7 -27.25 -1.49 -7.25
C THR A 7 -26.11 -2.36 -6.70
N ALA A 8 -26.05 -3.68 -7.06
CA ALA A 8 -24.99 -4.54 -6.56
C ALA A 8 -23.60 -4.17 -7.11
N VAL A 9 -23.53 -3.66 -8.33
CA VAL A 9 -22.28 -3.11 -8.90
C VAL A 9 -21.88 -1.82 -8.19
N GLU A 10 -22.83 -0.91 -7.97
CA GLU A 10 -22.61 0.34 -7.24
C GLU A 10 -22.17 0.08 -5.78
N ASP A 11 -22.81 -0.87 -5.10
CA ASP A 11 -22.46 -1.30 -3.74
C ASP A 11 -21.03 -1.88 -3.69
N CYS A 12 -20.66 -2.70 -4.68
CA CYS A 12 -19.32 -3.25 -4.79
C CYS A 12 -18.27 -2.15 -5.02
N VAL A 13 -18.53 -1.24 -5.96
CA VAL A 13 -17.65 -0.09 -6.23
C VAL A 13 -17.47 0.78 -4.98
N THR A 14 -18.55 1.03 -4.25
CA THR A 14 -18.55 1.79 -3.01
C THR A 14 -17.72 1.08 -1.93
N ALA A 15 -17.89 -0.23 -1.76
CA ALA A 15 -17.15 -1.02 -0.78
C ALA A 15 -15.63 -1.01 -1.10
N VAL A 16 -15.26 -1.23 -2.37
CA VAL A 16 -13.85 -1.15 -2.80
C VAL A 16 -13.29 0.25 -2.52
N SER A 17 -13.99 1.29 -2.96
CA SER A 17 -13.54 2.67 -2.76
C SER A 17 -13.37 3.02 -1.28
N ALA A 18 -14.34 2.66 -0.43
CA ALA A 18 -14.31 2.96 1.00
C ALA A 18 -13.17 2.23 1.72
N THR A 19 -12.93 0.94 1.40
CA THR A 19 -11.84 0.16 2.01
C THR A 19 -10.48 0.83 1.79
N PHE A 20 -10.17 1.23 0.56
CA PHE A 20 -8.89 1.86 0.26
C PHE A 20 -8.82 3.33 0.65
N ALA A 21 -9.94 4.07 0.62
CA ALA A 21 -9.99 5.44 1.10
C ALA A 21 -9.63 5.53 2.58
N THR A 22 -10.16 4.65 3.43
CA THR A 22 -9.84 4.63 4.86
C THR A 22 -8.33 4.49 5.12
N VAL A 23 -7.62 3.67 4.34
CA VAL A 23 -6.16 3.52 4.48
C VAL A 23 -5.44 4.76 3.93
N PHE A 24 -5.86 5.27 2.78
CA PHE A 24 -5.25 6.48 2.23
C PHE A 24 -5.46 7.72 3.09
N ASP A 25 -6.60 7.86 3.76
CA ASP A 25 -6.85 8.97 4.70
C ASP A 25 -5.85 8.94 5.88
N GLN A 26 -5.48 7.74 6.35
CA GLN A 26 -4.43 7.59 7.36
C GLN A 26 -3.05 7.96 6.81
N ILE A 27 -2.69 7.44 5.62
CA ILE A 27 -1.41 7.75 4.97
C ILE A 27 -1.30 9.26 4.70
N GLU A 28 -2.38 9.91 4.25
CA GLU A 28 -2.42 11.35 4.00
C GLU A 28 -2.13 12.16 5.27
N SER A 29 -2.76 11.79 6.38
CA SER A 29 -2.49 12.41 7.69
C SER A 29 -1.03 12.26 8.13
N TRP A 30 -0.43 11.09 7.89
CA TRP A 30 0.99 10.85 8.19
C TRP A 30 1.91 11.65 7.26
N CYS A 31 1.55 11.74 5.98
CA CYS A 31 2.26 12.52 4.98
C CYS A 31 2.31 14.00 5.35
N GLU A 32 1.16 14.59 5.70
CA GLU A 32 1.04 15.98 6.16
C GLU A 32 1.91 16.27 7.39
N ALA A 33 1.97 15.33 8.35
CA ALA A 33 2.79 15.49 9.55
C ALA A 33 4.30 15.48 9.23
N ILE A 34 4.74 14.61 8.32
CA ILE A 34 6.13 14.56 7.86
C ILE A 34 6.50 15.82 7.09
N GLU A 35 5.65 16.28 6.18
CA GLU A 35 5.83 17.51 5.43
C GLU A 35 5.91 18.74 6.37
N ALA A 36 5.11 18.77 7.44
CA ALA A 36 5.13 19.81 8.44
C ALA A 36 6.45 19.80 9.26
N LEU A 37 6.97 18.64 9.64
CA LEU A 37 8.28 18.52 10.28
C LEU A 37 9.37 19.11 9.37
N VAL A 38 9.40 18.66 8.11
CA VAL A 38 10.41 19.12 7.13
C VAL A 38 10.34 20.62 6.91
N ALA A 39 9.14 21.19 6.84
CA ALA A 39 8.96 22.64 6.71
C ALA A 39 9.45 23.41 7.95
N THR A 40 9.25 22.85 9.16
CA THR A 40 9.69 23.45 10.43
C THR A 40 11.22 23.47 10.55
N GLU A 41 11.87 22.41 10.09
CA GLU A 41 13.34 22.25 10.10
C GLU A 41 14.01 22.84 8.85
N GLU A 42 13.29 23.65 8.08
CA GLU A 42 13.79 24.28 6.84
C GLU A 42 14.46 23.27 5.85
N GLY A 43 13.96 22.04 5.83
CA GLY A 43 14.47 20.94 5.01
C GLY A 43 15.67 20.18 5.60
N ALA A 44 16.22 20.60 6.75
CA ALA A 44 17.39 19.99 7.37
C ALA A 44 17.02 18.94 8.43
N VAL A 45 16.36 17.83 8.01
CA VAL A 45 15.83 16.79 8.89
C VAL A 45 16.81 15.62 8.99
N THR A 46 16.96 15.06 10.20
CA THR A 46 17.76 13.86 10.48
C THR A 46 16.93 12.58 10.44
N ALA A 47 17.60 11.43 10.26
CA ALA A 47 16.98 10.11 10.35
C ALA A 47 16.28 9.89 11.69
N ALA A 48 16.91 10.31 12.80
CA ALA A 48 16.33 10.16 14.15
C ALA A 48 15.02 10.96 14.33
N GLN A 49 14.92 12.17 13.78
CA GLN A 49 13.69 12.96 13.83
C GLN A 49 12.57 12.30 13.02
N ILE A 50 12.90 11.76 11.85
CA ILE A 50 11.96 10.99 11.02
C ILE A 50 11.50 9.73 11.75
N ASP A 51 12.40 8.97 12.37
CA ASP A 51 12.06 7.77 13.12
C ASP A 51 11.09 8.06 14.26
N GLU A 52 11.40 9.03 15.13
CA GLU A 52 10.57 9.40 16.27
C GLU A 52 9.16 9.85 15.85
N LEU A 53 9.07 10.68 14.81
CA LEU A 53 7.77 11.12 14.29
C LEU A 53 7.02 9.95 13.67
N THR A 54 7.63 9.18 12.79
CA THR A 54 6.98 8.07 12.08
C THR A 54 6.46 7.02 13.07
N GLU A 55 7.26 6.64 14.08
CA GLU A 55 6.83 5.74 15.15
C GLU A 55 5.56 6.24 15.85
N THR A 56 5.56 7.51 16.24
CA THR A 56 4.41 8.15 16.90
C THR A 56 3.15 8.12 16.04
N LEU A 57 3.30 8.26 14.72
CA LEU A 57 2.19 8.30 13.77
C LEU A 57 1.62 6.91 13.48
N VAL A 58 2.48 5.91 13.23
CA VAL A 58 2.02 4.62 12.67
C VAL A 58 1.69 3.59 13.73
N VAL A 59 2.39 3.57 14.88
CA VAL A 59 2.22 2.56 15.93
C VAL A 59 0.80 2.49 16.47
N PRO A 60 0.07 3.60 16.71
CA PRO A 60 -1.32 3.52 17.16
C PRO A 60 -2.23 2.76 16.19
N GLY A 61 -2.08 2.97 14.88
CA GLY A 61 -2.86 2.27 13.85
C GLY A 61 -2.51 0.79 13.75
N LEU A 62 -1.22 0.45 13.88
CA LEU A 62 -0.72 -0.93 13.86
C LEU A 62 -1.10 -1.72 15.11
N SER A 63 -1.50 -1.05 16.20
CA SER A 63 -1.87 -1.67 17.48
C SER A 63 -3.32 -2.13 17.54
N LEU A 64 -4.15 -1.83 16.54
CA LEU A 64 -5.55 -2.21 16.54
C LEU A 64 -5.71 -3.69 16.22
N ASP A 65 -6.53 -4.41 16.98
CA ASP A 65 -6.76 -5.87 16.80
C ASP A 65 -7.28 -6.22 15.40
N ASP A 66 -8.11 -5.35 14.82
CA ASP A 66 -8.70 -5.53 13.49
C ASP A 66 -8.02 -4.64 12.42
N ALA A 67 -6.77 -4.22 12.63
CA ALA A 67 -6.06 -3.38 11.68
C ALA A 67 -5.89 -4.10 10.33
N LEU A 68 -6.31 -3.44 9.24
CA LEU A 68 -5.98 -3.89 7.89
C LEU A 68 -4.50 -3.67 7.57
N ILE A 69 -3.89 -2.66 8.21
CA ILE A 69 -2.49 -2.28 8.00
C ILE A 69 -1.60 -3.23 8.80
N ILE A 70 -0.71 -3.92 8.11
CA ILE A 70 0.25 -4.88 8.68
C ILE A 70 1.66 -4.34 8.81
N GLY A 71 1.94 -3.24 8.16
CA GLY A 71 3.18 -2.48 8.21
C GLY A 71 2.95 -1.08 7.66
N ALA A 72 3.65 -0.09 8.20
CA ALA A 72 3.54 1.29 7.75
C ALA A 72 4.79 2.11 8.09
N GLY A 73 5.02 3.16 7.33
CA GLY A 73 6.13 4.04 7.58
C GLY A 73 6.42 5.05 6.49
N TYR A 74 7.62 5.59 6.58
CA TYR A 74 8.19 6.55 5.63
C TYR A 74 9.49 6.00 5.05
N VAL A 75 9.69 6.21 3.77
CA VAL A 75 10.93 5.88 3.07
C VAL A 75 11.48 7.15 2.42
N ALA A 76 12.69 7.54 2.80
CA ALA A 76 13.28 8.80 2.36
C ALA A 76 13.76 8.77 0.90
N THR A 77 13.69 9.90 0.20
CA THR A 77 14.43 10.08 -1.04
C THR A 77 15.93 10.00 -0.73
N PRO A 78 16.71 9.19 -1.47
CA PRO A 78 18.14 9.07 -1.24
C PRO A 78 18.83 10.45 -1.22
N GLY A 79 19.65 10.69 -0.19
CA GLY A 79 20.37 11.95 0.02
C GLY A 79 19.50 13.12 0.49
N PHE A 80 18.22 12.88 0.84
CA PHE A 80 17.36 13.94 1.38
C PHE A 80 17.69 14.27 2.84
N LEU A 81 17.91 13.24 3.68
CA LEU A 81 18.24 13.45 5.09
C LEU A 81 19.69 13.93 5.26
N VAL A 82 19.93 14.80 6.24
CA VAL A 82 21.25 15.43 6.44
C VAL A 82 22.33 14.47 6.95
N ASP A 83 21.92 13.32 7.51
CA ASP A 83 22.79 12.34 8.18
C ASP A 83 22.66 10.92 7.62
N ALA A 84 21.77 10.68 6.65
CA ALA A 84 21.59 9.37 6.03
C ALA A 84 21.36 9.49 4.51
N GLU A 85 22.15 8.76 3.72
CA GLU A 85 21.97 8.67 2.26
C GLU A 85 20.75 7.84 1.90
N TRP A 86 20.54 6.72 2.59
CA TRP A 86 19.39 5.83 2.47
C TRP A 86 18.74 5.68 3.82
N HIS A 87 17.39 5.72 3.87
CA HIS A 87 16.70 5.57 5.14
C HIS A 87 15.29 5.05 4.96
N LEU A 88 14.94 4.06 5.79
CA LEU A 88 13.63 3.43 5.83
C LEU A 88 13.13 3.36 7.27
N ALA A 89 12.21 4.27 7.61
CA ALA A 89 11.50 4.32 8.89
C ALA A 89 10.20 3.52 8.78
N TRP A 90 10.23 2.21 9.05
CA TRP A 90 9.10 1.31 8.83
C TRP A 90 8.83 0.44 10.04
N TRP A 91 7.58 0.31 10.45
CA TRP A 91 7.13 -0.52 11.54
C TRP A 91 6.21 -1.61 11.05
N LEU A 92 6.39 -2.81 11.60
CA LEU A 92 5.61 -4.01 11.35
C LEU A 92 4.62 -4.21 12.48
N GLY A 93 3.33 -4.37 12.15
CA GLY A 93 2.26 -4.61 13.11
C GLY A 93 2.30 -6.01 13.73
N HIS A 94 1.52 -6.22 14.76
CA HIS A 94 1.46 -7.50 15.48
C HIS A 94 0.98 -8.69 14.61
N SER A 95 0.21 -8.43 13.56
CA SER A 95 -0.25 -9.43 12.60
C SER A 95 0.79 -9.77 11.53
N ASN A 96 1.86 -8.97 11.41
CA ASN A 96 2.92 -9.20 10.44
C ASN A 96 3.86 -10.30 10.92
N THR A 97 3.99 -11.38 10.16
CA THR A 97 4.78 -12.58 10.51
C THR A 97 6.19 -12.59 9.95
N PHE A 98 6.62 -11.54 9.24
CA PHE A 98 7.95 -11.45 8.62
C PHE A 98 9.08 -11.58 9.65
N GLY A 99 10.03 -12.46 9.39
CA GLY A 99 11.23 -12.65 10.23
C GLY A 99 10.97 -13.25 11.61
N ILE A 100 9.73 -13.69 11.92
CA ILE A 100 9.39 -14.26 13.22
C ILE A 100 9.53 -15.78 13.20
N GLY A 101 10.53 -16.30 13.89
CA GLY A 101 10.68 -17.75 14.14
C GLY A 101 9.72 -18.31 15.22
N SER A 102 9.04 -17.45 15.99
CA SER A 102 7.96 -17.75 16.94
C SER A 102 7.18 -16.46 17.19
N ALA A 103 5.85 -16.56 17.29
CA ALA A 103 4.94 -15.41 17.38
C ALA A 103 5.32 -14.46 18.54
N ASP A 104 6.03 -13.38 18.23
CA ASP A 104 6.10 -12.19 19.06
C ASP A 104 5.07 -11.21 18.52
N PRO A 105 3.94 -10.98 19.20
CA PRO A 105 2.90 -10.09 18.76
C PRO A 105 3.24 -8.59 18.96
N SER A 106 4.50 -8.27 19.26
CA SER A 106 4.91 -6.88 19.43
C SER A 106 5.02 -6.15 18.09
N ILE A 107 4.68 -4.86 18.09
CA ILE A 107 5.02 -3.96 16.99
C ILE A 107 6.53 -3.77 17.03
N ARG A 108 7.19 -3.87 15.88
CA ARG A 108 8.63 -3.78 15.76
C ARG A 108 9.05 -2.94 14.56
N ARG A 109 10.17 -2.26 14.70
CA ARG A 109 10.81 -1.60 13.58
C ARG A 109 11.39 -2.64 12.62
N LEU A 110 11.23 -2.40 11.32
CA LEU A 110 11.92 -3.16 10.29
C LEU A 110 13.39 -2.71 10.23
N GLU A 111 14.30 -3.65 10.40
CA GLU A 111 15.74 -3.40 10.23
C GLU A 111 16.09 -3.64 8.76
N ALA A 112 16.13 -2.56 7.98
CA ALA A 112 16.58 -2.58 6.59
C ALA A 112 18.08 -2.31 6.51
N GLU A 113 18.75 -2.92 5.51
CA GLU A 113 20.14 -2.58 5.21
C GLU A 113 20.19 -1.27 4.43
N GLU A 114 20.87 -0.27 4.98
CA GLU A 114 20.97 1.08 4.42
C GLU A 114 22.33 1.37 3.77
N ASP A 115 23.33 0.47 3.91
CA ASP A 115 24.62 0.59 3.25
C ASP A 115 24.55 0.03 1.82
N PRO A 116 24.64 0.89 0.77
CA PRO A 116 24.55 0.46 -0.62
C PRO A 116 25.73 -0.43 -1.07
N THR A 117 26.76 -0.57 -0.27
CA THR A 117 27.89 -1.47 -0.55
C THR A 117 27.69 -2.88 -0.02
N SER A 118 26.66 -3.09 0.80
CA SER A 118 26.29 -4.39 1.37
C SER A 118 25.57 -5.27 0.34
N ASP A 119 25.88 -6.57 0.36
CA ASP A 119 25.19 -7.57 -0.50
C ASP A 119 23.69 -7.72 -0.15
N SER A 120 23.30 -7.35 1.06
CA SER A 120 21.91 -7.36 1.53
C SER A 120 21.14 -6.09 1.23
N PHE A 121 21.82 -5.04 0.78
CA PHE A 121 21.15 -3.79 0.38
C PHE A 121 20.15 -4.02 -0.76
N ARG A 122 19.03 -3.31 -0.66
CA ARG A 122 18.00 -3.32 -1.69
C ARG A 122 17.65 -1.89 -2.08
N ASP A 123 17.97 -1.54 -3.31
CA ASP A 123 17.58 -0.25 -3.91
C ASP A 123 16.06 -0.18 -4.09
N TYR A 124 15.38 0.42 -3.14
CA TYR A 124 13.92 0.58 -3.16
C TYR A 124 13.44 1.55 -4.25
N THR A 125 14.30 2.40 -4.79
CA THR A 125 13.91 3.36 -5.85
C THR A 125 13.53 2.68 -7.16
N THR A 126 13.94 1.43 -7.35
CA THR A 126 13.60 0.61 -8.51
C THR A 126 12.24 -0.07 -8.41
N LEU A 127 11.65 -0.12 -7.20
CA LEU A 127 10.40 -0.81 -6.91
C LEU A 127 9.19 0.03 -7.36
N GLU A 128 8.08 -0.64 -7.73
CA GLU A 128 6.89 0.02 -8.28
C GLU A 128 6.29 1.02 -7.28
N TRP A 129 6.20 0.65 -6.00
CA TRP A 129 5.62 1.47 -4.93
C TRP A 129 6.41 2.77 -4.64
N TRP A 130 7.66 2.85 -5.06
CA TRP A 130 8.47 4.07 -5.05
C TRP A 130 8.41 4.81 -6.39
N ARG A 131 8.72 4.07 -7.48
CA ARG A 131 8.93 4.65 -8.80
C ARG A 131 7.68 5.34 -9.36
N VAL A 132 6.48 4.78 -9.10
CA VAL A 132 5.25 5.39 -9.62
C VAL A 132 4.93 6.69 -8.90
N PRO A 133 4.90 6.79 -7.56
CA PRO A 133 4.78 8.07 -6.87
C PRO A 133 5.85 9.09 -7.26
N ALA A 134 7.11 8.67 -7.39
CA ALA A 134 8.20 9.56 -7.82
C ALA A 134 7.98 10.16 -9.20
N ALA A 135 7.42 9.39 -10.12
CA ALA A 135 7.18 9.85 -11.50
C ALA A 135 5.89 10.67 -11.65
N THR A 136 4.89 10.44 -10.79
CA THR A 136 3.54 10.99 -10.98
C THR A 136 3.14 12.03 -9.94
N LEU A 137 3.83 12.08 -8.82
CA LEU A 137 3.45 12.82 -7.60
C LEU A 137 2.01 12.51 -7.16
N ALA A 138 1.57 11.27 -7.36
CA ALA A 138 0.24 10.81 -7.02
C ALA A 138 0.30 9.53 -6.15
N ARG A 139 -0.74 9.32 -5.37
CA ARG A 139 -0.91 8.08 -4.60
C ARG A 139 -1.00 6.88 -5.52
N HIS A 140 -0.50 5.73 -5.05
CA HIS A 140 -0.43 4.50 -5.85
C HIS A 140 -0.77 3.26 -5.00
N ILE A 141 -1.29 2.23 -5.67
CA ILE A 141 -1.53 0.89 -5.11
C ILE A 141 -0.70 -0.10 -5.92
N THR A 142 0.35 -0.63 -5.31
CA THR A 142 1.20 -1.67 -5.89
C THR A 142 0.71 -3.06 -5.47
N GLY A 143 0.84 -4.02 -6.33
CA GLY A 143 0.52 -5.43 -6.03
C GLY A 143 -0.85 -5.88 -6.56
N PRO A 144 -1.29 -7.11 -6.20
CA PRO A 144 -0.64 -8.09 -5.29
C PRO A 144 0.74 -8.57 -5.74
N TYR A 145 1.67 -8.61 -4.80
CA TYR A 145 3.02 -9.16 -4.99
C TYR A 145 3.54 -9.73 -3.67
N VAL A 146 4.60 -10.54 -3.72
CA VAL A 146 5.30 -10.96 -2.50
C VAL A 146 6.38 -9.92 -2.20
N ASP A 147 6.25 -9.23 -1.08
CA ASP A 147 7.23 -8.25 -0.63
C ASP A 147 8.26 -8.92 0.28
N TYR A 148 9.40 -9.24 -0.26
CA TYR A 148 10.51 -9.87 0.47
C TYR A 148 11.26 -8.90 1.41
N LEU A 149 10.89 -7.62 1.46
CA LEU A 149 11.44 -6.64 2.40
C LEU A 149 10.68 -6.62 3.73
N CYS A 150 9.36 -6.77 3.67
CA CYS A 150 8.47 -6.54 4.82
C CYS A 150 7.57 -7.73 5.16
N THR A 151 7.42 -8.71 4.26
CA THR A 151 6.54 -9.88 4.46
C THR A 151 6.90 -10.99 3.48
N ASP A 152 6.61 -12.24 3.85
CA ASP A 152 6.75 -13.42 2.97
C ASP A 152 5.41 -13.79 2.29
N ASP A 153 4.38 -12.95 2.44
CA ASP A 153 3.03 -13.17 1.95
C ASP A 153 2.62 -12.20 0.83
N TYR A 154 1.50 -12.49 0.16
CA TYR A 154 0.93 -11.60 -0.83
C TYR A 154 0.42 -10.30 -0.19
N THR A 155 0.95 -9.19 -0.67
CA THR A 155 0.74 -7.86 -0.12
C THR A 155 0.27 -6.87 -1.18
N LEU A 156 -0.52 -5.89 -0.75
CA LEU A 156 -0.76 -4.63 -1.44
C LEU A 156 -0.01 -3.54 -0.66
N THR A 157 0.80 -2.76 -1.34
CA THR A 157 1.46 -1.59 -0.77
C THR A 157 0.80 -0.33 -1.30
N LEU A 158 0.24 0.47 -0.41
CA LEU A 158 -0.35 1.77 -0.68
C LEU A 158 0.67 2.85 -0.34
N THR A 159 0.94 3.74 -1.26
CA THR A 159 1.93 4.81 -1.06
C THR A 159 1.42 6.16 -1.53
N MET A 160 1.86 7.21 -0.83
CA MET A 160 1.72 8.61 -1.23
C MET A 160 3.08 9.30 -1.20
N PRO A 161 3.39 10.16 -2.18
CA PRO A 161 4.61 10.95 -2.14
C PRO A 161 4.48 12.05 -1.07
N ALA A 162 5.45 12.14 -0.17
CA ALA A 162 5.67 13.34 0.65
C ALA A 162 6.49 14.33 -0.15
N THR A 163 6.13 15.62 -0.06
CA THR A 163 6.74 16.67 -0.89
C THR A 163 7.21 17.86 -0.05
N HIS A 164 8.29 18.50 -0.48
CA HIS A 164 8.74 19.77 0.04
C HIS A 164 9.20 20.66 -1.11
N GLU A 165 8.72 21.90 -1.17
CA GLU A 165 9.01 22.85 -2.24
C GLU A 165 8.77 22.28 -3.67
N GLY A 166 7.74 21.43 -3.80
CA GLY A 166 7.35 20.82 -5.08
C GLY A 166 8.20 19.62 -5.52
N SER A 167 9.15 19.17 -4.70
CA SER A 167 9.96 17.98 -4.95
C SER A 167 9.57 16.85 -4.00
N MET A 168 9.62 15.60 -4.47
CA MET A 168 9.38 14.45 -3.61
C MET A 168 10.56 14.25 -2.65
N ILE A 169 10.25 14.25 -1.35
CA ILE A 169 11.22 14.01 -0.26
C ILE A 169 11.21 12.56 0.21
N GLY A 170 10.21 11.80 -0.17
CA GLY A 170 10.04 10.40 0.17
C GLY A 170 8.64 9.90 -0.13
N VAL A 171 8.35 8.68 0.28
CA VAL A 171 7.00 8.11 0.26
C VAL A 171 6.57 7.73 1.66
N VAL A 172 5.30 7.97 1.97
CA VAL A 172 4.61 7.41 3.14
C VAL A 172 3.74 6.27 2.66
N GLY A 173 3.73 5.16 3.38
CA GLY A 173 3.00 4.00 2.90
C GLY A 173 2.51 3.07 3.98
N ALA A 174 1.67 2.12 3.54
CA ALA A 174 1.14 1.05 4.35
C ALA A 174 1.01 -0.24 3.53
N ASP A 175 1.31 -1.36 4.17
CA ASP A 175 1.13 -2.70 3.63
C ASP A 175 -0.13 -3.35 4.17
N LEU A 176 -0.84 -4.07 3.31
CA LEU A 176 -2.05 -4.82 3.62
C LEU A 176 -1.89 -6.26 3.12
N TYR A 177 -2.31 -7.26 3.92
CA TYR A 177 -2.42 -8.61 3.40
C TYR A 177 -3.55 -8.72 2.36
N VAL A 178 -3.24 -9.30 1.22
CA VAL A 178 -4.23 -9.56 0.17
C VAL A 178 -5.35 -10.45 0.67
N ASN A 179 -5.07 -11.43 1.53
CA ASN A 179 -6.08 -12.30 2.12
C ASN A 179 -7.13 -11.53 2.94
N ASP A 180 -6.75 -10.46 3.63
CA ASP A 180 -7.67 -9.64 4.41
C ASP A 180 -8.53 -8.75 3.52
N ILE A 181 -7.92 -8.17 2.48
CA ILE A 181 -8.63 -7.44 1.43
C ILE A 181 -9.60 -8.36 0.69
N GLU A 182 -9.18 -9.56 0.33
CA GLU A 182 -10.03 -10.54 -0.32
C GLU A 182 -11.21 -10.93 0.58
N ARG A 183 -10.98 -11.18 1.86
CA ARG A 183 -12.04 -11.48 2.85
C ARG A 183 -13.06 -10.35 2.97
N THR A 184 -12.59 -9.10 2.94
CA THR A 184 -13.44 -7.91 3.03
C THR A 184 -14.25 -7.69 1.75
N LEU A 185 -13.65 -7.82 0.57
CA LEU A 185 -14.27 -7.42 -0.68
C LEU A 185 -15.04 -8.55 -1.39
N LEU A 186 -14.65 -9.82 -1.20
CA LEU A 186 -15.25 -10.95 -1.90
C LEU A 186 -16.77 -11.08 -1.72
N PRO A 187 -17.37 -10.79 -0.55
CA PRO A 187 -18.81 -10.78 -0.40
C PRO A 187 -19.52 -9.80 -1.35
N HIS A 188 -18.95 -8.60 -1.51
CA HIS A 188 -19.47 -7.56 -2.40
C HIS A 188 -19.32 -7.93 -3.87
N VAL A 189 -18.16 -8.49 -4.26
CA VAL A 189 -17.93 -8.96 -5.63
C VAL A 189 -18.87 -10.12 -5.98
N ARG A 190 -19.12 -11.05 -5.05
CA ARG A 190 -20.07 -12.16 -5.22
C ARG A 190 -21.52 -11.71 -5.36
N ALA A 191 -21.91 -10.64 -4.66
CA ALA A 191 -23.28 -10.10 -4.70
C ALA A 191 -23.69 -9.61 -6.08
N ILE A 192 -22.73 -9.33 -6.99
CA ILE A 192 -22.97 -8.95 -8.38
C ILE A 192 -23.67 -10.08 -9.16
N GLY A 193 -23.48 -11.35 -8.76
CA GLY A 193 -24.19 -12.51 -9.33
C GLY A 193 -23.68 -12.97 -10.71
N ARG A 194 -22.55 -12.45 -11.17
CA ARG A 194 -21.81 -12.87 -12.38
C ARG A 194 -20.31 -12.82 -12.13
N PRO A 195 -19.47 -13.42 -13.00
CA PRO A 195 -18.01 -13.28 -12.87
C PRO A 195 -17.59 -11.81 -12.81
N ALA A 196 -16.89 -11.44 -11.76
CA ALA A 196 -16.42 -10.09 -11.56
C ALA A 196 -15.02 -10.10 -10.92
N THR A 197 -14.18 -9.14 -11.30
CA THR A 197 -12.77 -9.10 -10.92
C THR A 197 -12.34 -7.66 -10.63
N VAL A 198 -11.77 -7.42 -9.47
CA VAL A 198 -11.10 -6.16 -9.14
C VAL A 198 -9.64 -6.25 -9.55
N ILE A 199 -9.17 -5.28 -10.32
CA ILE A 199 -7.78 -5.18 -10.79
C ILE A 199 -7.17 -3.83 -10.44
N ASN A 200 -5.85 -3.77 -10.32
CA ASN A 200 -5.10 -2.51 -10.19
C ASN A 200 -4.78 -1.89 -11.57
N SER A 201 -4.10 -0.73 -11.56
CA SER A 201 -3.68 0.00 -12.78
C SER A 201 -2.74 -0.83 -13.68
N SER A 202 -1.97 -1.76 -13.11
CA SER A 202 -1.11 -2.70 -13.84
C SER A 202 -1.88 -3.95 -14.32
N ARG A 203 -3.23 -3.94 -14.24
CA ARG A 203 -4.14 -5.04 -14.59
C ARG A 203 -3.92 -6.31 -13.77
N ARG A 204 -3.30 -6.21 -12.61
CA ARG A 204 -3.10 -7.34 -11.70
C ARG A 204 -4.38 -7.59 -10.90
N VAL A 205 -4.80 -8.84 -10.82
CA VAL A 205 -6.00 -9.27 -10.11
C VAL A 205 -5.81 -9.11 -8.61
N VAL A 206 -6.68 -8.34 -7.97
CA VAL A 206 -6.74 -8.14 -6.51
C VAL A 206 -7.73 -9.11 -5.89
N VAL A 207 -8.98 -9.13 -6.39
CA VAL A 207 -10.05 -10.04 -5.95
C VAL A 207 -10.84 -10.50 -7.16
N SER A 208 -11.22 -11.78 -7.23
CA SER A 208 -12.03 -12.28 -8.33
C SER A 208 -13.03 -13.36 -7.87
N THR A 209 -14.21 -13.37 -8.51
CA THR A 209 -15.16 -14.50 -8.44
C THR A 209 -15.03 -15.45 -9.64
N ASP A 210 -14.18 -15.13 -10.62
CA ASP A 210 -13.86 -15.99 -11.75
C ASP A 210 -12.73 -16.96 -11.33
N PRO A 211 -12.97 -18.29 -11.30
CA PRO A 211 -11.96 -19.26 -10.88
C PRO A 211 -10.75 -19.35 -11.82
N HIS A 212 -10.83 -18.76 -13.02
CA HIS A 212 -9.73 -18.71 -13.99
C HIS A 212 -8.85 -17.45 -13.81
N ARG A 213 -9.19 -16.56 -12.88
CA ARG A 213 -8.49 -15.31 -12.63
C ARG A 213 -7.93 -15.31 -11.20
N ALA A 214 -6.81 -15.99 -11.03
CA ALA A 214 -6.16 -16.09 -9.72
C ALA A 214 -5.64 -14.71 -9.26
N THR A 215 -5.77 -14.43 -7.96
CA THR A 215 -5.19 -13.26 -7.30
C THR A 215 -3.71 -13.15 -7.61
N GLY A 216 -3.22 -11.95 -7.91
CA GLY A 216 -1.86 -11.68 -8.34
C GLY A 216 -1.58 -11.93 -9.83
N SER A 217 -2.44 -12.64 -10.58
CA SER A 217 -2.28 -12.83 -12.03
C SER A 217 -2.58 -11.53 -12.80
N ILE A 218 -2.03 -11.43 -14.01
CA ILE A 218 -2.28 -10.27 -14.88
C ILE A 218 -3.46 -10.60 -15.81
N LEU A 219 -4.49 -9.75 -15.76
CA LEU A 219 -5.61 -9.83 -16.69
C LEU A 219 -5.16 -9.35 -18.09
N ARG A 220 -5.33 -10.21 -19.09
CA ARG A 220 -4.97 -9.88 -20.48
C ARG A 220 -5.78 -8.70 -21.00
N ALA A 221 -5.19 -7.92 -21.91
CA ALA A 221 -5.83 -6.74 -22.48
C ALA A 221 -7.07 -7.05 -23.32
N ASP A 222 -7.11 -8.25 -23.90
CA ASP A 222 -8.20 -8.79 -24.72
C ASP A 222 -9.32 -9.46 -23.90
N ALA A 223 -9.20 -9.46 -22.56
CA ALA A 223 -10.27 -9.97 -21.71
C ALA A 223 -11.52 -9.09 -21.88
N GLU A 224 -12.53 -9.65 -22.53
CA GLU A 224 -13.82 -9.00 -22.73
C GLU A 224 -14.54 -8.76 -21.40
N GLY A 225 -15.14 -7.60 -21.24
CA GLY A 225 -15.95 -7.22 -20.09
C GLY A 225 -16.18 -5.73 -19.97
N GLU A 226 -17.24 -5.39 -19.29
CA GLU A 226 -17.52 -4.02 -18.90
C GLU A 226 -16.53 -3.62 -17.78
N VAL A 227 -15.95 -2.43 -17.87
CA VAL A 227 -14.99 -1.91 -16.89
C VAL A 227 -15.57 -0.72 -16.17
N VAL A 228 -15.58 -0.77 -14.84
CA VAL A 228 -16.11 0.29 -13.97
C VAL A 228 -14.99 0.77 -13.04
N ALA A 229 -14.77 2.08 -12.94
CA ALA A 229 -13.81 2.64 -12.01
C ALA A 229 -14.30 2.55 -10.56
N CYS A 230 -13.41 2.19 -9.65
CA CYS A 230 -13.72 2.09 -8.22
C CYS A 230 -13.42 3.42 -7.50
N GLY A 231 -14.26 4.41 -7.74
CA GLY A 231 -14.15 5.74 -7.12
C GLY A 231 -12.86 6.46 -7.48
N ALA A 232 -12.26 7.11 -6.50
CA ALA A 232 -10.99 7.83 -6.65
C ALA A 232 -9.74 6.93 -6.47
N THR A 233 -9.92 5.61 -6.41
CA THR A 233 -8.80 4.66 -6.39
C THR A 233 -8.30 4.38 -7.82
N SER A 234 -7.11 3.82 -7.94
CA SER A 234 -6.61 3.33 -9.24
C SER A 234 -7.15 1.93 -9.59
N LEU A 235 -8.12 1.41 -8.83
CA LEU A 235 -8.71 0.10 -9.01
C LEU A 235 -9.88 0.13 -9.99
N LEU A 236 -10.04 -0.95 -10.74
CA LEU A 236 -11.09 -1.15 -11.71
C LEU A 236 -11.85 -2.45 -11.42
N LEU A 237 -13.17 -2.42 -11.53
CA LEU A 237 -14.02 -3.60 -11.51
C LEU A 237 -14.29 -4.03 -12.96
N VAL A 238 -13.90 -5.25 -13.30
CA VAL A 238 -14.13 -5.88 -14.62
C VAL A 238 -15.24 -6.91 -14.46
N LEU A 239 -16.31 -6.74 -15.23
CA LEU A 239 -17.51 -7.56 -15.20
C LEU A 239 -17.50 -8.50 -16.42
N GLY A 240 -17.54 -9.82 -16.18
CA GLY A 240 -17.57 -10.86 -17.21
C GLY A 240 -18.97 -11.21 -17.70
#